data_b9753fa00095ec7d6f73b36979628266
#
_entry.id   b9753fa00095ec7d6f73b36979628266
#
_cell.length_a   1.000
_cell.length_b   1.000
_cell.length_c   1.000
_cell.angle_alpha   90.00
_cell.angle_beta   90.00
_cell.angle_gamma   90.00
#
_symmetry.space_group_name_H-M   'P 1'
#
loop_
_entity.id
_entity.type
_entity.pdbx_description
1 polymer ?
#
loop_
_entity_poly.entity_id
_entity_poly.type
_entity_poly.pdbx_seq_one_letter_code
_entity_poly.pdbx_strand_id
1 'polypeptide(L)'
;MAAATISEVRIAAAHDGDAELLVTLTFPNGGRSLVTLDEFAARSLLASTESDNPDQLIGVGWDRVRDALIAAASRFNEQAPQA
;
A
#
# COMPACT_ATOMS: atom_id res chain seq x y z
N MET A 1 -4.70 5.03 -20.58
CA MET A 1 -3.88 3.83 -20.51
C MET A 1 -4.13 3.09 -19.21
N ALA A 2 -4.33 1.81 -19.30
CA ALA A 2 -4.63 1.02 -18.10
C ALA A 2 -3.37 0.87 -17.26
N ALA A 3 -3.50 1.06 -15.97
CA ALA A 3 -2.42 0.87 -15.02
C ALA A 3 -2.69 -0.40 -14.22
N ALA A 4 -1.69 -0.83 -13.46
CA ALA A 4 -1.87 -1.94 -12.56
C ALA A 4 -2.92 -1.62 -11.51
N THR A 5 -3.66 -2.63 -11.10
CA THR A 5 -4.66 -2.50 -10.05
C THR A 5 -4.46 -3.59 -9.01
N ILE A 6 -4.95 -3.32 -7.81
CA ILE A 6 -4.89 -4.31 -6.73
C ILE A 6 -5.87 -5.43 -7.03
N SER A 7 -5.36 -6.65 -7.09
CA SER A 7 -6.20 -7.83 -7.34
C SER A 7 -6.36 -8.69 -6.11
N GLU A 8 -5.49 -8.52 -5.11
CA GLU A 8 -5.57 -9.31 -3.89
C GLU A 8 -4.96 -8.53 -2.74
N VAL A 9 -5.52 -8.70 -1.54
CA VAL A 9 -4.97 -8.10 -0.33
C VAL A 9 -4.87 -9.16 0.75
N ARG A 10 -3.90 -9.00 1.63
CA ARG A 10 -3.62 -9.95 2.68
C ARG A 10 -2.98 -9.23 3.85
N ILE A 11 -3.33 -9.64 5.06
CA ILE A 11 -2.72 -9.08 6.26
C ILE A 11 -1.75 -10.12 6.80
N ALA A 12 -0.52 -9.69 7.07
CA ALA A 12 0.51 -10.56 7.61
C ALA A 12 1.09 -9.93 8.87
N ALA A 13 1.56 -10.77 9.78
CA ALA A 13 2.22 -10.30 10.98
C ALA A 13 3.68 -9.97 10.65
N ALA A 14 4.14 -8.84 11.13
CA ALA A 14 5.54 -8.48 11.01
C ALA A 14 6.31 -8.93 12.25
N HIS A 15 7.62 -8.78 12.21
CA HIS A 15 8.51 -9.23 13.27
C HIS A 15 8.20 -8.64 14.63
N ASP A 16 7.79 -7.39 14.65
CA ASP A 16 7.61 -6.64 15.88
C ASP A 16 6.18 -6.67 16.40
N GLY A 17 5.37 -7.56 15.86
CA GLY A 17 3.98 -7.63 16.24
C GLY A 17 3.08 -6.66 15.50
N ASP A 18 3.65 -5.79 14.67
CA ASP A 18 2.87 -4.91 13.82
C ASP A 18 2.30 -5.70 12.66
N ALA A 19 1.20 -5.21 12.11
CA ALA A 19 0.61 -5.82 10.93
C ALA A 19 1.15 -5.17 9.67
N GLU A 20 1.35 -5.97 8.64
CA GLU A 20 1.69 -5.47 7.32
C GLU A 20 0.58 -5.84 6.36
N LEU A 21 0.37 -4.99 5.37
CA LEU A 21 -0.61 -5.26 4.33
C LEU A 21 0.12 -5.66 3.06
N LEU A 22 -0.17 -6.86 2.57
CA LEU A 22 0.40 -7.34 1.32
C LEU A 22 -0.62 -7.14 0.23
N VAL A 23 -0.27 -6.37 -0.78
CA VAL A 23 -1.17 -6.13 -1.91
C VAL A 23 -0.54 -6.71 -3.17
N THR A 24 -1.34 -7.42 -3.94
CA THR A 24 -0.92 -7.94 -5.23
C THR A 24 -1.46 -7.04 -6.31
N LEU A 25 -0.56 -6.54 -7.14
CA LEU A 25 -0.91 -5.72 -8.29
C LEU A 25 -0.92 -6.58 -9.53
N THR A 26 -1.95 -6.43 -10.34
CA THR A 26 -2.02 -7.11 -11.64
C THR A 26 -1.95 -6.05 -12.72
N PHE A 27 -1.05 -6.28 -13.67
CA PHE A 27 -0.82 -5.37 -14.78
C PHE A 27 -1.65 -5.79 -15.99
N PRO A 28 -1.89 -4.88 -16.93
CA PRO A 28 -2.69 -5.20 -18.11
C PRO A 28 -2.14 -6.36 -18.94
N ASN A 29 -0.82 -6.57 -18.90
CA ASN A 29 -0.22 -7.67 -19.65
C ASN A 29 -0.27 -9.01 -18.92
N GLY A 30 -0.94 -9.05 -17.76
CA GLY A 30 -1.04 -10.25 -16.95
C GLY A 30 0.06 -10.43 -15.92
N GLY A 31 1.03 -9.55 -15.89
CA GLY A 31 2.08 -9.60 -14.87
C GLY A 31 1.54 -9.25 -13.51
N ARG A 32 2.23 -9.71 -12.46
CA ARG A 32 1.85 -9.44 -11.08
C ARG A 32 3.05 -8.98 -10.28
N SER A 33 2.76 -8.18 -9.27
CA SER A 33 3.78 -7.67 -8.36
C SER A 33 3.23 -7.66 -6.96
N LEU A 34 4.04 -8.07 -6.00
CA LEU A 34 3.64 -8.04 -4.60
C LEU A 34 4.28 -6.84 -3.94
N VAL A 35 3.47 -6.04 -3.26
CA VAL A 35 3.93 -4.85 -2.55
C VAL A 35 3.56 -5.00 -1.09
N THR A 36 4.54 -4.74 -0.21
CA THR A 36 4.32 -4.77 1.22
C THR A 36 4.15 -3.36 1.74
N LEU A 37 3.04 -3.11 2.42
CA LEU A 37 2.76 -1.82 3.02
C LEU A 37 2.85 -1.95 4.53
N ASP A 38 3.65 -1.07 5.17
CA ASP A 38 3.66 -1.04 6.62
C ASP A 38 2.33 -0.43 7.12
N GLU A 39 2.18 -0.38 8.43
CA GLU A 39 0.94 0.09 9.00
C GLU A 39 0.60 1.52 8.57
N PHE A 40 1.61 2.39 8.51
CA PHE A 40 1.37 3.77 8.12
C PHE A 40 0.91 3.87 6.67
N ALA A 41 1.61 3.17 5.77
CA ALA A 41 1.25 3.19 4.35
C ALA A 41 -0.13 2.59 4.13
N ALA A 42 -0.43 1.50 4.84
CA ALA A 42 -1.74 0.87 4.73
C ALA A 42 -2.86 1.81 5.17
N ARG A 43 -2.66 2.50 6.29
CA ARG A 43 -3.64 3.47 6.77
C ARG A 43 -3.83 4.63 5.79
N SER A 44 -2.72 5.11 5.22
CA SER A 44 -2.79 6.18 4.24
C SER A 44 -3.58 5.75 3.02
N LEU A 45 -3.37 4.53 2.57
CA LEU A 45 -4.08 4.02 1.41
C LEU A 45 -5.58 3.87 1.71
N LEU A 46 -5.91 3.30 2.86
CA LEU A 46 -7.30 3.16 3.25
C LEU A 46 -7.99 4.52 3.35
N ALA A 47 -7.32 5.49 3.96
CA ALA A 47 -7.89 6.82 4.11
C ALA A 47 -8.09 7.51 2.77
N SER A 48 -7.12 7.41 1.87
CA SER A 48 -7.19 8.09 0.58
C SER A 48 -8.26 7.49 -0.33
N THR A 49 -8.60 6.23 -0.13
CA THR A 49 -9.62 5.56 -0.91
C THR A 49 -10.96 5.46 -0.16
N GLU A 50 -11.04 6.05 1.01
CA GLU A 50 -12.24 6.02 1.86
C GLU A 50 -12.71 4.60 2.11
N SER A 51 -11.76 3.70 2.36
CA SER A 51 -12.03 2.30 2.59
C SER A 51 -12.05 1.98 4.07
N ASP A 52 -12.97 1.14 4.50
CA ASP A 52 -13.08 0.75 5.90
C ASP A 52 -12.26 -0.50 6.21
N ASN A 53 -11.99 -1.31 5.21
CA ASN A 53 -11.21 -2.52 5.41
C ASN A 53 -10.40 -2.83 4.14
N PRO A 54 -9.37 -3.68 4.27
CA PRO A 54 -8.46 -3.94 3.14
C PRO A 54 -9.14 -4.56 1.91
N ASP A 55 -10.20 -5.33 2.09
CA ASP A 55 -10.87 -5.95 0.94
C ASP A 55 -11.44 -4.91 -0.03
N GLN A 56 -11.74 -3.73 0.47
CA GLN A 56 -12.25 -2.65 -0.37
C GLN A 56 -11.18 -2.07 -1.28
N LEU A 57 -9.92 -2.43 -1.06
CA LEU A 57 -8.82 -1.95 -1.90
C LEU A 57 -8.74 -2.70 -3.23
N ILE A 58 -9.41 -3.83 -3.37
CA ILE A 58 -9.38 -4.58 -4.62
C ILE A 58 -9.96 -3.71 -5.72
N GLY A 59 -9.21 -3.56 -6.81
CA GLY A 59 -9.59 -2.68 -7.91
C GLY A 59 -8.97 -1.30 -7.87
N VAL A 60 -8.33 -0.95 -6.76
CA VAL A 60 -7.68 0.35 -6.62
C VAL A 60 -6.44 0.39 -7.50
N GLY A 61 -6.21 1.53 -8.16
CA GLY A 61 -5.10 1.67 -9.08
C GLY A 61 -3.76 1.84 -8.39
N TRP A 62 -2.72 1.54 -9.13
CA TRP A 62 -1.33 1.64 -8.65
C TRP A 62 -1.00 3.05 -8.15
N ASP A 63 -1.56 4.08 -8.77
CA ASP A 63 -1.26 5.45 -8.39
C ASP A 63 -1.59 5.72 -6.92
N ARG A 64 -2.65 5.11 -6.40
CA ARG A 64 -3.01 5.26 -4.99
C ARG A 64 -2.00 4.56 -4.09
N VAL A 65 -1.55 3.37 -4.49
CA VAL A 65 -0.53 2.63 -3.75
C VAL A 65 0.76 3.43 -3.71
N ARG A 66 1.16 3.97 -4.85
CA ARG A 66 2.37 4.78 -4.94
C ARG A 66 2.29 5.99 -4.01
N ASP A 67 1.15 6.68 -3.99
CA ASP A 67 1.00 7.84 -3.14
C ASP A 67 1.10 7.48 -1.66
N ALA A 68 0.57 6.31 -1.28
CA ALA A 68 0.67 5.85 0.10
C ALA A 68 2.11 5.55 0.48
N LEU A 69 2.87 4.95 -0.44
CA LEU A 69 4.29 4.67 -0.20
C LEU A 69 5.09 5.95 -0.08
N ILE A 70 4.78 6.93 -0.90
CA ILE A 70 5.45 8.24 -0.85
C ILE A 70 5.13 8.92 0.48
N ALA A 71 3.89 8.86 0.93
CA ALA A 71 3.51 9.45 2.20
C ALA A 71 4.26 8.80 3.36
N ALA A 72 4.42 7.48 3.32
CA ALA A 72 5.16 6.78 4.35
C ALA A 72 6.64 7.17 4.34
N ALA A 73 7.23 7.29 3.16
CA ALA A 73 8.62 7.72 3.04
C ALA A 73 8.80 9.14 3.52
N SER A 74 7.86 10.02 3.22
CA SER A 74 7.93 11.41 3.67
C SER A 74 7.87 11.51 5.18
N ARG A 75 7.08 10.64 5.80
CA ARG A 75 6.99 10.60 7.25
C ARG A 75 8.35 10.28 7.87
N PHE A 76 9.07 9.31 7.31
CA PHE A 76 10.39 8.98 7.80
C PHE A 76 11.36 10.13 7.59
N ASN A 77 11.28 10.79 6.46
CA ASN A 77 12.16 11.93 6.19
C ASN A 77 11.90 13.07 7.15
N GLU A 78 10.66 13.30 7.50
CA GLU A 78 10.31 14.36 8.44
C GLU A 78 10.79 14.04 9.84
N GLN A 79 10.86 12.78 10.20
CA GLN A 79 11.30 12.36 11.52
C GLN A 79 12.78 12.17 11.61
N ALA A 80 13.48 12.13 10.50
CA ALA A 80 14.91 11.95 10.49
C ALA A 80 15.58 13.13 11.17
N PRO A 81 16.57 12.87 12.05
CA PRO A 81 17.29 13.98 12.67
C PRO A 81 18.01 14.80 11.62
N GLN A 82 17.90 16.07 11.77
CA GLN A 82 18.64 16.97 10.91
C GLN A 82 20.03 17.14 11.51
N ALA A 83 20.99 16.61 10.82
CA ALA A 83 22.37 16.71 11.31
C ALA A 83 22.89 18.14 11.16
#